data_cde84cdf7d512f441fa4710207636c2d
#
_entry.id   cde84cdf7d512f441fa4710207636c2d
#
_cell.length_a   1.000
_cell.length_b   1.000
_cell.length_c   1.000
_cell.angle_alpha   90.00
_cell.angle_beta   90.00
_cell.angle_gamma   90.00
#
_symmetry.space_group_name_H-M   'P 1'
#
loop_
_entity.id
_entity.type
_entity.pdbx_description
1 polymer ?
#
loop_
_entity_poly.entity_id
_entity_poly.type
_entity_poly.pdbx_seq_one_letter_code
_entity_poly.pdbx_strand_id
1 'polypeptide(L)'
;KNFIMIITLMGYMGSGKSIVSNELSSKMRFKNIDLDNEISSEIGLSIPEIFQKKGELFFRKKEKEILERVLDSQEDIVLSLGGGTPCYYNNIDLINERSVSVYLVANVNALVKNLLYEREKRPLIAGIKEEELPNFIGQHLMERNHYYSKAKVTVMVNNWDLDRIVSDILTEIEKLGYEIRNKN
;
A
#
# COMPACT_ATOMS: atom_id res chain seq x y z
N LYS A 1 -20.58 -21.04 -2.06
CA LYS A 1 -19.34 -20.65 -2.74
C LYS A 1 -18.56 -19.80 -1.77
N ASN A 2 -17.35 -20.23 -1.39
CA ASN A 2 -16.45 -19.39 -0.63
C ASN A 2 -16.00 -18.24 -1.55
N PHE A 3 -16.46 -17.02 -1.27
CA PHE A 3 -15.94 -15.84 -1.95
C PHE A 3 -14.53 -15.57 -1.40
N ILE A 4 -13.57 -15.51 -2.27
CA ILE A 4 -12.20 -15.09 -1.94
C ILE A 4 -12.21 -13.59 -1.78
N MET A 5 -11.55 -13.11 -0.71
CA MET A 5 -11.43 -11.69 -0.43
C MET A 5 -9.97 -11.27 -0.49
N ILE A 6 -9.68 -10.30 -1.35
CA ILE A 6 -8.39 -9.63 -1.37
C ILE A 6 -8.62 -8.18 -0.92
N ILE A 7 -7.87 -7.75 0.10
CA ILE A 7 -7.84 -6.37 0.58
C ILE A 7 -6.51 -5.78 0.18
N THR A 8 -6.51 -4.68 -0.56
CA THR A 8 -5.29 -3.96 -0.94
C THR A 8 -5.14 -2.68 -0.14
N LEU A 9 -3.97 -2.49 0.49
CA LEU A 9 -3.63 -1.27 1.21
C LEU A 9 -2.76 -0.38 0.33
N MET A 10 -3.22 0.83 0.06
CA MET A 10 -2.49 1.85 -0.67
C MET A 10 -2.31 3.13 0.16
N GLY A 11 -1.35 3.93 -0.21
CA GLY A 11 -1.04 5.20 0.45
C GLY A 11 0.42 5.56 0.27
N TYR A 12 0.77 6.76 0.67
CA TYR A 12 2.12 7.29 0.55
C TYR A 12 3.11 6.50 1.42
N MET A 13 4.41 6.56 1.08
CA MET A 13 5.45 6.01 1.97
C MET A 13 5.36 6.67 3.35
N GLY A 14 5.53 5.89 4.42
CA GLY A 14 5.38 6.36 5.79
C GLY A 14 3.95 6.44 6.31
N SER A 15 2.93 6.02 5.54
CA SER A 15 1.54 5.95 6.01
C SER A 15 1.21 4.74 6.87
N GLY A 16 2.16 3.81 7.06
CA GLY A 16 1.99 2.66 7.96
C GLY A 16 1.38 1.42 7.32
N LYS A 17 1.34 1.31 5.99
CA LYS A 17 0.75 0.17 5.27
C LYS A 17 1.22 -1.20 5.77
N SER A 18 2.51 -1.40 5.96
CA SER A 18 3.06 -2.69 6.38
C SER A 18 2.62 -3.08 7.81
N ILE A 19 2.55 -2.12 8.72
CA ILE A 19 2.09 -2.38 10.09
C ILE A 19 0.60 -2.71 10.10
N VAL A 20 -0.20 -1.91 9.39
CA VAL A 20 -1.64 -2.14 9.25
C VAL A 20 -1.92 -3.48 8.56
N SER A 21 -1.17 -3.81 7.52
CA SER A 21 -1.28 -5.07 6.79
C SER A 21 -1.03 -6.28 7.69
N ASN A 22 0.01 -6.24 8.52
CA ASN A 22 0.32 -7.30 9.48
C ASN A 22 -0.81 -7.51 10.48
N GLU A 23 -1.32 -6.44 11.09
CA GLU A 23 -2.40 -6.53 12.07
C GLU A 23 -3.71 -7.00 11.46
N LEU A 24 -4.08 -6.41 10.31
CA LEU A 24 -5.31 -6.75 9.60
C LEU A 24 -5.30 -8.22 9.15
N SER A 25 -4.20 -8.69 8.56
CA SER A 25 -4.06 -10.07 8.10
C SER A 25 -4.11 -11.06 9.26
N SER A 26 -3.46 -10.74 10.38
CA SER A 26 -3.50 -11.54 11.60
C SER A 26 -4.93 -11.67 12.14
N LYS A 27 -5.64 -10.53 12.25
CA LYS A 27 -7.00 -10.49 12.77
C LYS A 27 -8.00 -11.24 11.89
N MET A 28 -7.84 -11.17 10.58
CA MET A 28 -8.70 -11.86 9.60
C MET A 28 -8.25 -13.28 9.29
N ARG A 29 -7.07 -13.70 9.71
CA ARG A 29 -6.41 -14.95 9.31
C ARG A 29 -6.23 -15.06 7.79
N PHE A 30 -5.90 -13.94 7.17
CA PHE A 30 -5.57 -13.84 5.77
C PHE A 30 -4.05 -13.95 5.55
N LYS A 31 -3.66 -14.34 4.37
CA LYS A 31 -2.26 -14.28 3.95
C LYS A 31 -1.82 -12.83 3.83
N ASN A 32 -0.69 -12.49 4.44
CA ASN A 32 -0.09 -11.15 4.29
C ASN A 32 0.92 -11.16 3.16
N ILE A 33 0.76 -10.28 2.18
CA ILE A 33 1.67 -10.11 1.06
C ILE A 33 2.08 -8.64 0.97
N ASP A 34 3.38 -8.41 0.84
CA ASP A 34 3.95 -7.11 0.48
C ASP A 34 4.45 -7.18 -0.96
N LEU A 35 3.92 -6.31 -1.84
CA LEU A 35 4.21 -6.37 -3.27
C LEU A 35 5.69 -6.11 -3.58
N ASP A 36 6.34 -5.17 -2.85
CA ASP A 36 7.76 -4.87 -3.04
C ASP A 36 8.63 -6.08 -2.65
N ASN A 37 8.24 -6.81 -1.61
CA ASN A 37 8.92 -8.05 -1.21
C ASN A 37 8.75 -9.16 -2.25
N GLU A 38 7.56 -9.33 -2.83
CA GLU A 38 7.33 -10.29 -3.91
C GLU A 38 8.20 -9.98 -5.13
N ILE A 39 8.29 -8.70 -5.52
CA ILE A 39 9.14 -8.25 -6.63
C ILE A 39 10.61 -8.53 -6.34
N SER A 40 11.08 -8.14 -5.14
CA SER A 40 12.47 -8.34 -4.74
C SER A 40 12.85 -9.82 -4.69
N SER A 41 11.96 -10.66 -4.17
CA SER A 41 12.17 -12.11 -4.08
C SER A 41 12.24 -12.78 -5.46
N GLU A 42 11.37 -12.38 -6.39
CA GLU A 42 11.35 -12.95 -7.74
C GLU A 42 12.57 -12.54 -8.58
N ILE A 43 13.02 -11.29 -8.43
CA ILE A 43 14.14 -10.76 -9.21
C ILE A 43 15.49 -11.09 -8.56
N GLY A 44 15.51 -11.35 -7.24
CA GLY A 44 16.73 -11.59 -6.46
C GLY A 44 17.56 -10.33 -6.20
N LEU A 45 16.93 -9.15 -6.26
CA LEU A 45 17.53 -7.83 -6.03
C LEU A 45 16.65 -6.99 -5.14
N SER A 46 17.22 -6.11 -4.33
CA SER A 46 16.45 -5.09 -3.61
C SER A 46 15.80 -4.09 -4.58
N ILE A 47 14.71 -3.43 -4.17
CA ILE A 47 14.06 -2.43 -5.01
C ILE A 47 15.03 -1.35 -5.50
N PRO A 48 15.88 -0.73 -4.66
CA PRO A 48 16.88 0.22 -5.14
C PRO A 48 17.84 -0.35 -6.19
N GLU A 49 18.30 -1.60 -6.03
CA GLU A 49 19.16 -2.26 -7.01
C GLU A 49 18.46 -2.53 -8.33
N ILE A 50 17.15 -2.86 -8.29
CA ILE A 50 16.35 -3.03 -9.51
C ILE A 50 16.30 -1.72 -10.29
N PHE A 51 15.99 -0.59 -9.61
CA PHE A 51 15.98 0.72 -10.24
C PHE A 51 17.34 1.08 -10.82
N GLN A 52 18.41 0.84 -10.08
CA GLN A 52 19.77 1.16 -10.52
C GLN A 52 20.24 0.29 -11.69
N LYS A 53 20.01 -1.03 -11.63
CA LYS A 53 20.55 -2.00 -12.60
C LYS A 53 19.65 -2.23 -13.81
N LYS A 54 18.33 -2.13 -13.64
CA LYS A 54 17.31 -2.46 -14.65
C LYS A 54 16.48 -1.27 -15.09
N GLY A 55 16.41 -0.22 -14.29
CA GLY A 55 15.64 0.99 -14.54
C GLY A 55 14.15 0.91 -14.16
N GLU A 56 13.51 2.07 -14.14
CA GLU A 56 12.12 2.20 -13.71
C GLU A 56 11.14 1.45 -14.62
N LEU A 57 11.33 1.53 -15.94
CA LEU A 57 10.42 0.87 -16.87
C LEU A 57 10.36 -0.65 -16.65
N PHE A 58 11.50 -1.28 -16.40
CA PHE A 58 11.56 -2.70 -16.08
C PHE A 58 10.82 -2.98 -14.75
N PHE A 59 11.09 -2.18 -13.72
CA PHE A 59 10.42 -2.32 -12.42
C PHE A 59 8.91 -2.23 -12.58
N ARG A 60 8.39 -1.20 -13.26
CA ARG A 60 6.94 -0.99 -13.42
C ARG A 60 6.25 -2.12 -14.20
N LYS A 61 6.92 -2.70 -15.19
CA LYS A 61 6.41 -3.89 -15.89
C LYS A 61 6.31 -5.09 -14.97
N LYS A 62 7.37 -5.34 -14.18
CA LYS A 62 7.37 -6.45 -13.21
C LYS A 62 6.38 -6.24 -12.07
N GLU A 63 6.28 -5.04 -11.55
CA GLU A 63 5.28 -4.65 -10.57
C GLU A 63 3.86 -4.97 -11.05
N LYS A 64 3.52 -4.59 -12.29
CA LYS A 64 2.22 -4.89 -12.88
C LYS A 64 1.99 -6.39 -13.03
N GLU A 65 2.95 -7.14 -13.58
CA GLU A 65 2.86 -8.59 -13.77
C GLU A 65 2.60 -9.33 -12.45
N ILE A 66 3.35 -8.96 -11.39
CA ILE A 66 3.23 -9.57 -10.08
C ILE A 66 1.92 -9.16 -9.40
N LEU A 67 1.53 -7.89 -9.53
CA LEU A 67 0.24 -7.39 -9.03
C LEU A 67 -0.93 -8.19 -9.63
N GLU A 68 -0.98 -8.36 -10.95
CA GLU A 68 -2.02 -9.13 -11.64
C GLU A 68 -2.09 -10.57 -11.10
N ARG A 69 -0.93 -11.23 -10.96
CA ARG A 69 -0.85 -12.59 -10.42
C ARG A 69 -1.38 -12.70 -9.00
N VAL A 70 -1.05 -11.74 -8.13
CA VAL A 70 -1.54 -11.72 -6.74
C VAL A 70 -3.04 -11.45 -6.68
N LEU A 71 -3.55 -10.55 -7.53
CA LEU A 71 -4.97 -10.24 -7.60
C LEU A 71 -5.81 -11.39 -8.18
N ASP A 72 -5.20 -12.32 -8.91
CA ASP A 72 -5.86 -13.55 -9.43
C ASP A 72 -5.77 -14.74 -8.46
N SER A 73 -5.24 -14.51 -7.25
CA SER A 73 -5.11 -15.56 -6.23
C SER A 73 -6.46 -16.17 -5.83
N GLN A 74 -6.41 -17.45 -5.46
CA GLN A 74 -7.55 -18.17 -4.88
C GLN A 74 -7.49 -18.25 -3.35
N GLU A 75 -6.70 -17.39 -2.72
CA GLU A 75 -6.54 -17.28 -1.28
C GLU A 75 -7.08 -15.92 -0.78
N ASP A 76 -7.52 -15.88 0.46
CA ASP A 76 -7.83 -14.62 1.15
C ASP A 76 -6.52 -13.88 1.49
N ILE A 77 -6.35 -12.63 1.01
CA ILE A 77 -5.08 -11.89 1.07
C ILE A 77 -5.30 -10.47 1.61
N VAL A 78 -4.37 -10.01 2.44
CA VAL A 78 -4.11 -8.58 2.64
C VAL A 78 -2.83 -8.25 1.87
N LEU A 79 -2.93 -7.40 0.86
CA LEU A 79 -1.85 -6.99 -0.02
C LEU A 79 -1.44 -5.55 0.27
N SER A 80 -0.21 -5.35 0.74
CA SER A 80 0.39 -4.01 0.87
C SER A 80 1.06 -3.62 -0.44
N LEU A 81 0.67 -2.46 -0.99
CA LEU A 81 1.20 -1.95 -2.26
C LEU A 81 2.38 -1.00 -2.06
N GLY A 82 3.28 -0.94 -3.02
CA GLY A 82 4.24 0.15 -3.15
C GLY A 82 3.51 1.49 -3.32
N GLY A 83 4.09 2.59 -2.82
CA GLY A 83 3.44 3.90 -2.89
C GLY A 83 3.14 4.38 -4.31
N GLY A 84 3.92 3.95 -5.29
CA GLY A 84 3.71 4.28 -6.71
C GLY A 84 2.81 3.30 -7.47
N THR A 85 2.57 2.11 -6.94
CA THR A 85 1.85 1.04 -7.66
C THR A 85 0.53 1.48 -8.30
N PRO A 86 -0.37 2.21 -7.60
CA PRO A 86 -1.64 2.64 -8.19
C PRO A 86 -1.50 3.66 -9.33
N CYS A 87 -0.35 4.33 -9.42
CA CYS A 87 -0.15 5.48 -10.31
C CYS A 87 0.31 5.10 -11.72
N TYR A 88 0.60 3.84 -11.98
CA TYR A 88 1.14 3.39 -13.26
C TYR A 88 0.17 2.45 -13.99
N TYR A 89 0.19 2.53 -15.32
CA TYR A 89 -0.69 1.74 -16.18
C TYR A 89 -2.16 1.86 -15.77
N ASN A 90 -2.90 0.78 -15.82
CA ASN A 90 -4.27 0.66 -15.31
C ASN A 90 -4.34 -0.04 -13.94
N ASN A 91 -3.26 0.03 -13.14
CA ASN A 91 -3.18 -0.70 -11.89
C ASN A 91 -4.31 -0.36 -10.92
N ILE A 92 -4.67 0.93 -10.78
CA ILE A 92 -5.76 1.33 -9.88
C ILE A 92 -7.11 0.74 -10.29
N ASP A 93 -7.36 0.60 -11.59
CA ASP A 93 -8.60 0.02 -12.09
C ASP A 93 -8.65 -1.49 -11.82
N LEU A 94 -7.52 -2.20 -12.04
CA LEU A 94 -7.39 -3.62 -11.71
C LEU A 94 -7.54 -3.87 -10.20
N ILE A 95 -6.90 -3.04 -9.37
CA ILE A 95 -7.01 -3.11 -7.91
C ILE A 95 -8.46 -2.97 -7.49
N ASN A 96 -9.17 -1.98 -8.03
CA ASN A 96 -10.58 -1.76 -7.71
C ASN A 96 -11.51 -2.85 -8.24
N GLU A 97 -11.19 -3.44 -9.40
CA GLU A 97 -11.97 -4.53 -9.96
C GLU A 97 -11.87 -5.82 -9.14
N ARG A 98 -10.66 -6.16 -8.67
CA ARG A 98 -10.35 -7.49 -8.13
C ARG A 98 -10.10 -7.52 -6.62
N SER A 99 -10.16 -6.39 -5.94
CA SER A 99 -9.94 -6.30 -4.50
C SER A 99 -10.82 -5.25 -3.83
N VAL A 100 -10.83 -5.26 -2.50
CA VAL A 100 -11.31 -4.15 -1.69
C VAL A 100 -10.13 -3.23 -1.41
N SER A 101 -10.06 -2.13 -2.16
CA SER A 101 -8.99 -1.17 -2.04
C SER A 101 -9.21 -0.22 -0.87
N VAL A 102 -8.17 -0.04 -0.06
CA VAL A 102 -8.16 0.82 1.14
C VAL A 102 -7.04 1.84 1.01
N TYR A 103 -7.39 3.11 1.04
CA TYR A 103 -6.43 4.20 1.09
C TYR A 103 -6.19 4.65 2.52
N LEU A 104 -4.95 4.52 3.01
CA LEU A 104 -4.50 5.05 4.29
C LEU A 104 -4.05 6.49 4.12
N VAL A 105 -4.88 7.42 4.56
CA VAL A 105 -4.64 8.88 4.43
C VAL A 105 -3.86 9.39 5.61
N ALA A 106 -2.66 9.89 5.37
CA ALA A 106 -1.87 10.64 6.33
C ALA A 106 -1.62 12.06 5.81
N ASN A 107 -1.69 13.05 6.69
CA ASN A 107 -1.31 14.41 6.34
C ASN A 107 0.22 14.55 6.22
N VAL A 108 0.67 15.63 5.57
CA VAL A 108 2.10 15.87 5.31
C VAL A 108 2.92 15.86 6.60
N ASN A 109 2.43 16.46 7.68
CA ASN A 109 3.17 16.52 8.95
C ASN A 109 3.37 15.12 9.57
N ALA A 110 2.35 14.26 9.53
CA ALA A 110 2.46 12.88 9.99
C ALA A 110 3.45 12.08 9.13
N LEU A 111 3.40 12.25 7.81
CA LEU A 111 4.33 11.61 6.88
C LEU A 111 5.78 12.06 7.11
N VAL A 112 6.01 13.36 7.25
CA VAL A 112 7.35 13.91 7.55
C VAL A 112 7.89 13.29 8.83
N LYS A 113 7.11 13.30 9.91
CA LYS A 113 7.50 12.72 11.19
C LYS A 113 7.91 11.24 11.06
N ASN A 114 7.10 10.45 10.38
CA ASN A 114 7.38 9.03 10.20
C ASN A 114 8.60 8.78 9.32
N LEU A 115 8.76 9.55 8.25
CA LEU A 115 9.85 9.39 7.28
C LEU A 115 11.20 9.84 7.80
N LEU A 116 11.24 10.80 8.73
CA LEU A 116 12.49 11.21 9.38
C LEU A 116 13.15 10.06 10.15
N TYR A 117 12.37 9.18 10.77
CA TYR A 117 12.90 7.99 11.45
C TYR A 117 13.46 6.92 10.49
N GLU A 118 13.01 6.91 9.23
CA GLU A 118 13.37 5.91 8.23
C GLU A 118 14.20 6.47 7.07
N ARG A 119 14.64 7.73 7.17
CA ARG A 119 15.25 8.49 6.07
C ARG A 119 16.41 7.76 5.40
N GLU A 120 17.30 7.16 6.19
CA GLU A 120 18.47 6.44 5.67
C GLU A 120 18.10 5.21 4.84
N LYS A 121 16.93 4.62 5.11
CA LYS A 121 16.44 3.44 4.41
C LYS A 121 15.64 3.77 3.13
N ARG A 122 15.45 5.08 2.85
CA ARG A 122 14.59 5.54 1.74
C ARG A 122 15.36 6.41 0.76
N PRO A 123 15.88 5.83 -0.34
CA PRO A 123 16.69 6.56 -1.33
C PRO A 123 16.04 7.83 -1.87
N LEU A 124 14.71 7.82 -2.02
CA LEU A 124 13.92 8.93 -2.59
C LEU A 124 14.01 10.22 -1.76
N ILE A 125 14.23 10.11 -0.46
CA ILE A 125 14.27 11.25 0.46
C ILE A 125 15.61 11.41 1.18
N ALA A 126 16.53 10.47 1.00
CA ALA A 126 17.83 10.48 1.69
C ALA A 126 18.64 11.76 1.43
N GLY A 127 18.56 12.31 0.21
CA GLY A 127 19.27 13.52 -0.20
C GLY A 127 18.49 14.84 0.00
N ILE A 128 17.24 14.79 0.49
CA ILE A 128 16.41 15.98 0.65
C ILE A 128 16.67 16.59 2.03
N LYS A 129 16.86 17.91 2.11
CA LYS A 129 17.00 18.60 3.40
C LYS A 129 15.71 18.48 4.20
N GLU A 130 15.83 18.41 5.53
CA GLU A 130 14.68 18.27 6.42
C GLU A 130 13.65 19.38 6.23
N GLU A 131 14.10 20.60 6.09
CA GLU A 131 13.28 21.81 5.84
C GLU A 131 12.53 21.77 4.49
N GLU A 132 13.05 21.04 3.50
CA GLU A 132 12.45 20.89 2.16
C GLU A 132 11.49 19.70 2.08
N LEU A 133 11.58 18.77 3.03
CA LEU A 133 10.83 17.52 3.04
C LEU A 133 9.30 17.71 3.02
N PRO A 134 8.70 18.67 3.78
CA PRO A 134 7.27 18.91 3.72
C PRO A 134 6.78 19.34 2.34
N ASN A 135 7.52 20.20 1.65
CA ASN A 135 7.16 20.65 0.29
C ASN A 135 7.28 19.51 -0.72
N PHE A 136 8.36 18.73 -0.63
CA PHE A 136 8.57 17.58 -1.49
C PHE A 136 7.44 16.54 -1.33
N ILE A 137 7.12 16.18 -0.10
CA ILE A 137 6.04 15.22 0.20
C ILE A 137 4.69 15.76 -0.25
N GLY A 138 4.40 17.04 0.04
CA GLY A 138 3.15 17.69 -0.34
C GLY A 138 2.93 17.67 -1.84
N GLN A 139 3.94 18.06 -2.62
CA GLN A 139 3.88 18.06 -4.08
C GLN A 139 3.71 16.65 -4.64
N HIS A 140 4.52 15.72 -4.18
CA HIS A 140 4.48 14.32 -4.62
C HIS A 140 3.16 13.63 -4.24
N LEU A 141 2.59 13.96 -3.08
CA LEU A 141 1.28 13.48 -2.65
C LEU A 141 0.15 14.04 -3.53
N MET A 142 0.22 15.31 -3.92
CA MET A 142 -0.76 15.91 -4.85
C MET A 142 -0.79 15.17 -6.19
N GLU A 143 0.36 14.83 -6.75
CA GLU A 143 0.46 14.07 -8.00
C GLU A 143 -0.18 12.68 -7.90
N ARG A 144 -0.05 12.04 -6.74
CA ARG A 144 -0.55 10.67 -6.49
C ARG A 144 -2.00 10.61 -6.02
N ASN A 145 -2.48 11.69 -5.41
CA ASN A 145 -3.81 11.72 -4.77
C ASN A 145 -4.95 11.43 -5.75
N HIS A 146 -4.81 11.79 -7.02
CA HIS A 146 -5.77 11.43 -8.06
C HIS A 146 -6.01 9.92 -8.19
N TYR A 147 -4.96 9.12 -7.94
CA TYR A 147 -5.05 7.66 -7.96
C TYR A 147 -5.54 7.11 -6.63
N TYR A 148 -4.98 7.59 -5.51
CA TYR A 148 -5.34 7.12 -4.17
C TYR A 148 -6.82 7.38 -3.84
N SER A 149 -7.37 8.52 -4.26
CA SER A 149 -8.77 8.89 -4.02
C SER A 149 -9.79 8.00 -4.74
N LYS A 150 -9.35 7.14 -5.67
CA LYS A 150 -10.20 6.14 -6.32
C LYS A 150 -10.41 4.89 -5.47
N ALA A 151 -9.75 4.75 -4.32
CA ALA A 151 -9.93 3.62 -3.43
C ALA A 151 -11.39 3.50 -2.96
N LYS A 152 -11.85 2.26 -2.78
CA LYS A 152 -13.21 1.96 -2.29
C LYS A 152 -13.43 2.41 -0.84
N VAL A 153 -12.37 2.34 -0.05
CA VAL A 153 -12.36 2.70 1.37
C VAL A 153 -11.25 3.71 1.63
N THR A 154 -11.53 4.69 2.47
CA THR A 154 -10.54 5.69 2.91
C THR A 154 -10.52 5.76 4.42
N VAL A 155 -9.35 5.60 5.04
CA VAL A 155 -9.16 5.65 6.49
C VAL A 155 -8.06 6.62 6.86
N MET A 156 -8.34 7.52 7.82
CA MET A 156 -7.37 8.51 8.32
C MET A 156 -6.43 7.89 9.34
N VAL A 157 -5.12 8.09 9.16
CA VAL A 157 -4.07 7.55 10.04
C VAL A 157 -3.23 8.64 10.73
N ASN A 158 -3.72 9.87 10.78
CA ASN A 158 -2.97 11.01 11.34
C ASN A 158 -2.65 10.86 12.84
N ASN A 159 -3.63 10.38 13.60
CA ASN A 159 -3.45 10.05 15.00
C ASN A 159 -3.29 8.53 15.09
N TRP A 160 -2.05 8.08 15.19
CA TRP A 160 -1.71 6.68 15.10
C TRP A 160 -2.30 5.89 16.29
N ASP A 161 -3.29 5.08 15.97
CA ASP A 161 -3.90 4.09 16.84
C ASP A 161 -4.22 2.87 15.97
N LEU A 162 -3.41 1.83 16.08
CA LEU A 162 -3.48 0.68 15.17
C LEU A 162 -4.81 -0.08 15.31
N ASP A 163 -5.29 -0.28 16.53
CA ASP A 163 -6.55 -0.98 16.78
C ASP A 163 -7.74 -0.22 16.19
N ARG A 164 -7.76 1.09 16.36
CA ARG A 164 -8.77 1.97 15.75
C ARG A 164 -8.69 1.92 14.22
N ILE A 165 -7.49 2.07 13.64
CA ILE A 165 -7.30 2.05 12.18
C ILE A 165 -7.83 0.74 11.60
N VAL A 166 -7.47 -0.40 12.19
CA VAL A 166 -7.92 -1.72 11.73
C VAL A 166 -9.44 -1.86 11.91
N SER A 167 -10.00 -1.41 13.04
CA SER A 167 -11.45 -1.41 13.27
C SER A 167 -12.20 -0.55 12.25
N ASP A 168 -11.68 0.64 11.94
CA ASP A 168 -12.26 1.54 10.95
C ASP A 168 -12.25 0.88 9.54
N ILE A 169 -11.14 0.24 9.17
CA ILE A 169 -11.06 -0.50 7.89
C ILE A 169 -12.14 -1.57 7.81
N LEU A 170 -12.26 -2.42 8.84
CA LEU A 170 -13.24 -3.50 8.86
C LEU A 170 -14.67 -2.96 8.78
N THR A 171 -14.97 -1.91 9.54
CA THR A 171 -16.28 -1.25 9.53
C THR A 171 -16.63 -0.70 8.15
N GLU A 172 -15.69 -0.04 7.48
CA GLU A 172 -15.93 0.51 6.14
C GLU A 172 -16.11 -0.61 5.08
N ILE A 173 -15.36 -1.71 5.21
CA ILE A 173 -15.52 -2.89 4.34
C ILE A 173 -16.93 -3.51 4.52
N GLU A 174 -17.40 -3.63 5.75
CA GLU A 174 -18.77 -4.13 6.04
C GLU A 174 -19.85 -3.21 5.48
N LYS A 175 -19.69 -1.90 5.54
CA LYS A 175 -20.62 -0.93 4.92
C LYS A 175 -20.74 -1.08 3.40
N LEU A 176 -19.70 -1.60 2.73
CA LEU A 176 -19.73 -1.93 1.32
C LEU A 176 -20.47 -3.25 1.02
N GLY A 177 -20.95 -3.95 2.05
CA GLY A 177 -21.67 -5.22 1.92
C GLY A 177 -20.79 -6.47 1.87
N TYR A 178 -19.49 -6.34 2.20
CA TYR A 178 -18.62 -7.50 2.33
C TYR A 178 -18.78 -8.13 3.72
N GLU A 179 -18.98 -9.44 3.78
CA GLU A 179 -19.00 -10.18 5.03
C GLU A 179 -17.59 -10.44 5.55
N ILE A 180 -17.26 -9.89 6.72
CA ILE A 180 -16.02 -10.20 7.42
C ILE A 180 -16.22 -11.50 8.18
N ARG A 181 -15.59 -12.57 7.68
CA ARG A 181 -15.65 -13.87 8.33
C ARG A 181 -14.68 -13.90 9.50
N ASN A 182 -15.18 -13.84 10.71
CA ASN A 182 -14.45 -14.31 11.86
C ASN A 182 -14.33 -15.84 11.73
N LYS A 183 -13.23 -16.32 11.20
CA LYS A 183 -12.91 -17.77 11.22
C LYS A 183 -12.58 -18.12 12.68
N ASN A 184 -13.63 -18.53 13.46
CA ASN A 184 -13.46 -19.11 14.79
C ASN A 184 -12.52 -20.29 14.78
#